data_16c5a9ed8775d83d74e5ae97378d6e23
#
_entry.id   16c5a9ed8775d83d74e5ae97378d6e23
#
_cell.length_a   1.000
_cell.length_b   1.000
_cell.length_c   1.000
_cell.angle_alpha   90.00
_cell.angle_beta   90.00
_cell.angle_gamma   90.00
#
_symmetry.space_group_name_H-M   'P 1'
#
loop_
_entity.id
_entity.type
_entity.pdbx_description
1 polymer ?
#
loop_
_entity_poly.entity_id
_entity_poly.type
_entity_poly.pdbx_seq_one_letter_code
_entity_poly.pdbx_strand_id
1 'polypeptide(L)'
;MKKFLLGLCILGLTNLISAQNDLAMATANDNDITIKTSKIKNELYVMSNSNETKQLAVRIKKLQKIAAAYDISKESIYSNNKSVTYDVVFEANGNYIKAVYDHNGEIIKSEEYYEDVRIPYDLTSQLAKDYPGWSFNKSNCKIFYSKEEASKFTYTIVLKKGNKSKLITR
;
A
#
# COMPACT_ATOMS: atom_id res chain seq x y z
N MET A 1 -7.40 -48.53 -51.94
CA MET A 1 -6.37 -47.48 -52.07
C MET A 1 -6.70 -46.35 -51.10
N LYS A 2 -6.06 -46.34 -49.97
CA LYS A 2 -6.36 -45.44 -48.85
C LYS A 2 -5.52 -44.17 -48.97
N LYS A 3 -6.15 -43.01 -49.15
CA LYS A 3 -5.47 -41.69 -49.13
C LYS A 3 -5.35 -41.24 -47.69
N PHE A 4 -4.14 -41.18 -47.18
CA PHE A 4 -3.80 -40.56 -45.91
C PHE A 4 -3.73 -39.05 -46.12
N LEU A 5 -4.61 -38.30 -45.43
CA LEU A 5 -4.57 -36.86 -45.35
C LEU A 5 -3.75 -36.51 -44.12
N LEU A 6 -2.55 -35.98 -44.33
CA LEU A 6 -1.65 -35.53 -43.28
C LEU A 6 -2.09 -34.14 -42.85
N GLY A 7 -2.76 -34.02 -41.71
CA GLY A 7 -3.12 -32.77 -41.12
C GLY A 7 -1.91 -32.13 -40.44
N LEU A 8 -1.41 -31.03 -40.99
CA LEU A 8 -0.36 -30.20 -40.43
C LEU A 8 -0.94 -29.37 -39.26
N CYS A 9 -0.76 -29.81 -38.01
CA CYS A 9 -1.03 -29.01 -36.82
C CYS A 9 0.04 -27.92 -36.71
N ILE A 10 -0.31 -26.69 -37.07
CA ILE A 10 0.47 -25.51 -36.73
C ILE A 10 0.23 -25.23 -35.28
N LEU A 11 1.15 -25.68 -34.42
CA LEU A 11 1.24 -25.24 -33.02
C LEU A 11 1.69 -23.78 -33.02
N GLY A 12 0.72 -22.87 -32.90
CA GLY A 12 0.97 -21.48 -32.60
C GLY A 12 1.62 -21.39 -31.22
N LEU A 13 2.92 -21.15 -31.19
CA LEU A 13 3.62 -20.73 -29.97
C LEU A 13 3.13 -19.32 -29.61
N THR A 14 2.06 -19.27 -28.83
CA THR A 14 1.73 -18.05 -28.12
C THR A 14 2.80 -17.84 -27.04
N ASN A 15 3.75 -16.94 -27.30
CA ASN A 15 4.61 -16.40 -26.29
C ASN A 15 3.73 -15.64 -25.30
N LEU A 16 3.30 -16.34 -24.26
CA LEU A 16 2.82 -15.72 -23.03
C LEU A 16 4.04 -15.03 -22.41
N ILE A 17 4.21 -13.77 -22.71
CA ILE A 17 5.10 -12.90 -21.94
C ILE A 17 4.43 -12.77 -20.60
N SER A 18 4.77 -13.68 -19.68
CA SER A 18 4.52 -13.47 -18.27
C SER A 18 5.35 -12.28 -17.87
N ALA A 19 4.72 -11.13 -17.71
CA ALA A 19 5.32 -10.04 -16.95
C ALA A 19 5.51 -10.59 -15.52
N GLN A 20 6.70 -11.09 -15.23
CA GLN A 20 7.10 -11.42 -13.87
C GLN A 20 7.19 -10.08 -13.14
N ASN A 21 6.19 -9.80 -12.31
CA ASN A 21 6.32 -8.76 -11.30
C ASN A 21 7.27 -9.31 -10.24
N ASP A 22 8.54 -8.95 -10.33
CA ASP A 22 9.51 -9.26 -9.29
C ASP A 22 9.12 -8.47 -8.04
N LEU A 23 8.69 -9.19 -7.00
CA LEU A 23 8.29 -8.62 -5.71
C LEU A 23 9.53 -8.43 -4.84
N ALA A 24 9.90 -7.18 -4.57
CA ALA A 24 10.91 -6.87 -3.57
C ALA A 24 10.25 -6.72 -2.19
N MET A 25 10.71 -7.49 -1.20
CA MET A 25 10.27 -7.36 0.18
C MET A 25 11.34 -6.61 1.00
N ALA A 26 10.97 -5.46 1.53
CA ALA A 26 11.78 -4.73 2.51
C ALA A 26 11.14 -4.85 3.89
N THR A 27 11.78 -5.59 4.80
CA THR A 27 11.34 -5.73 6.20
C THR A 27 11.98 -4.63 7.03
N ALA A 28 11.18 -3.72 7.57
CA ALA A 28 11.67 -2.68 8.46
C ALA A 28 11.75 -3.19 9.90
N ASN A 29 12.94 -3.51 10.40
CA ASN A 29 13.18 -3.78 11.81
C ASN A 29 13.23 -2.45 12.60
N ASP A 30 12.48 -2.38 13.72
CA ASP A 30 12.29 -1.15 14.53
C ASP A 30 13.56 -0.58 15.15
N ASN A 31 14.67 -1.36 15.20
CA ASN A 31 15.87 -1.00 15.94
C ASN A 31 17.02 -0.40 15.13
N ASP A 32 16.98 -0.37 13.80
CA ASP A 32 18.17 -0.06 12.99
C ASP A 32 17.98 0.95 11.85
N ILE A 33 16.88 1.71 11.86
CA ILE A 33 16.67 2.67 10.79
C ILE A 33 17.25 4.02 11.16
N THR A 34 18.57 4.15 11.01
CA THR A 34 19.21 5.46 10.89
C THR A 34 18.82 6.05 9.53
N ILE A 35 17.77 6.87 9.52
CA ILE A 35 17.44 7.67 8.34
C ILE A 35 18.57 8.69 8.18
N LYS A 36 19.62 8.33 7.46
CA LYS A 36 20.53 9.34 6.91
C LYS A 36 19.63 10.28 6.11
N THR A 37 19.81 11.57 6.33
CA THR A 37 19.07 12.66 5.68
C THR A 37 19.30 12.60 4.16
N SER A 38 18.70 11.59 3.51
CA SER A 38 18.62 11.50 2.07
C SER A 38 17.45 12.40 1.65
N LYS A 39 17.68 13.23 0.66
CA LYS A 39 16.66 14.05 0.03
C LYS A 39 15.44 13.15 -0.26
N ILE A 40 14.28 13.46 0.33
CA ILE A 40 13.07 12.66 0.17
C ILE A 40 12.71 12.71 -1.31
N LYS A 41 12.86 11.58 -2.01
CA LYS A 41 12.60 11.48 -3.46
C LYS A 41 11.11 11.60 -3.78
N ASN A 42 10.25 11.15 -2.87
CA ASN A 42 8.81 11.03 -3.04
C ASN A 42 8.04 12.03 -2.18
N GLU A 43 8.34 13.34 -2.33
CA GLU A 43 7.69 14.41 -1.56
C GLU A 43 6.17 14.45 -1.80
N LEU A 44 5.70 14.27 -3.05
CA LEU A 44 4.28 14.27 -3.40
C LEU A 44 3.51 13.17 -2.66
N TYR A 45 4.09 11.97 -2.56
CA TYR A 45 3.50 10.88 -1.80
C TYR A 45 3.37 11.22 -0.30
N VAL A 46 4.41 11.81 0.29
CA VAL A 46 4.36 12.22 1.70
C VAL A 46 3.37 13.36 1.92
N MET A 47 3.31 14.32 1.02
CA MET A 47 2.43 15.48 1.12
C MET A 47 0.95 15.12 0.93
N SER A 48 0.62 14.27 -0.06
CA SER A 48 -0.77 13.83 -0.31
C SER A 48 -1.36 13.10 0.90
N ASN A 49 -0.51 12.39 1.65
CA ASN A 49 -0.91 11.71 2.87
C ASN A 49 -0.87 12.62 4.12
N SER A 50 -0.26 13.82 4.06
CA SER A 50 0.03 14.63 5.25
C SER A 50 -1.19 15.35 5.83
N ASN A 51 -2.16 15.74 5.01
CA ASN A 51 -3.28 16.58 5.45
C ASN A 51 -4.26 15.83 6.35
N GLU A 52 -4.57 14.59 6.05
CA GLU A 52 -5.42 13.74 6.91
C GLU A 52 -4.61 12.94 7.93
N THR A 53 -3.32 12.72 7.66
CA THR A 53 -2.42 11.96 8.54
C THR A 53 -1.88 12.73 9.74
N LYS A 54 -2.27 13.99 9.94
CA LYS A 54 -1.89 14.74 11.16
C LYS A 54 -2.24 13.98 12.45
N GLN A 55 -3.29 13.15 12.38
CA GLN A 55 -3.76 12.33 13.50
C GLN A 55 -3.20 10.91 13.49
N LEU A 56 -2.53 10.48 12.42
CA LEU A 56 -1.92 9.15 12.36
C LEU A 56 -0.72 9.05 13.29
N ALA A 57 -0.57 7.89 13.91
CA ALA A 57 0.50 7.62 14.86
C ALA A 57 1.89 7.82 14.22
N VAL A 58 2.87 8.17 15.03
CA VAL A 58 4.27 8.37 14.60
C VAL A 58 4.82 7.15 13.84
N ARG A 59 4.43 5.94 14.25
CA ARG A 59 4.82 4.67 13.58
C ARG A 59 4.40 4.62 12.11
N ILE A 60 3.19 5.14 11.76
CA ILE A 60 2.68 5.16 10.38
C ILE A 60 3.52 6.12 9.54
N LYS A 61 3.76 7.33 10.05
CA LYS A 61 4.61 8.31 9.37
C LYS A 61 6.04 7.81 9.16
N LYS A 62 6.55 7.00 10.11
CA LYS A 62 7.87 6.38 9.99
C LYS A 62 7.90 5.41 8.80
N LEU A 63 6.90 4.52 8.68
CA LEU A 63 6.81 3.56 7.57
C LEU A 63 6.66 4.26 6.22
N GLN A 64 5.81 5.30 6.13
CA GLN A 64 5.66 6.12 4.92
C GLN A 64 6.97 6.83 4.53
N LYS A 65 7.75 7.34 5.50
CA LYS A 65 9.06 7.94 5.24
C LYS A 65 10.08 6.93 4.71
N ILE A 66 10.02 5.69 5.21
CA ILE A 66 10.88 4.61 4.72
C ILE A 66 10.57 4.32 3.26
N ALA A 67 9.29 4.13 2.91
CA ALA A 67 8.88 3.94 1.53
C ALA A 67 9.29 5.15 0.66
N ALA A 68 9.05 6.39 1.12
CA ALA A 68 9.41 7.59 0.36
C ALA A 68 10.93 7.77 0.13
N ALA A 69 11.76 7.24 1.03
CA ALA A 69 13.22 7.34 0.95
C ALA A 69 13.87 6.12 0.28
N TYR A 70 13.08 5.08 -0.04
CA TYR A 70 13.60 3.86 -0.65
C TYR A 70 14.15 4.10 -2.05
N ASP A 71 15.33 3.53 -2.33
CA ASP A 71 16.03 3.69 -3.59
C ASP A 71 16.05 2.38 -4.37
N ILE A 72 15.05 2.17 -5.21
CA ILE A 72 14.90 0.98 -6.04
C ILE A 72 16.10 0.76 -6.98
N SER A 73 16.84 1.83 -7.34
CA SER A 73 17.99 1.71 -8.24
C SER A 73 19.16 0.91 -7.66
N LYS A 74 19.15 0.65 -6.35
CA LYS A 74 20.16 -0.16 -5.67
C LYS A 74 19.81 -1.64 -5.60
N GLU A 75 18.60 -2.00 -6.03
CA GLU A 75 18.15 -3.39 -6.00
C GLU A 75 18.63 -4.16 -7.23
N SER A 76 18.88 -5.45 -7.04
CA SER A 76 19.35 -6.34 -8.11
C SER A 76 18.35 -6.51 -9.27
N ILE A 77 17.06 -6.26 -9.00
CA ILE A 77 15.99 -6.33 -9.99
C ILE A 77 15.88 -5.05 -10.83
N TYR A 78 16.63 -4.00 -10.49
CA TYR A 78 16.54 -2.73 -11.20
C TYR A 78 17.01 -2.85 -12.65
N SER A 79 16.25 -2.26 -13.57
CA SER A 79 16.52 -2.21 -15.00
C SER A 79 16.42 -0.78 -15.52
N ASN A 80 17.26 -0.43 -16.50
CA ASN A 80 17.17 0.85 -17.20
C ASN A 80 15.98 0.96 -18.18
N ASN A 81 15.15 -0.08 -18.26
CA ASN A 81 13.95 -0.06 -19.11
C ASN A 81 12.88 0.86 -18.49
N LYS A 82 12.53 1.93 -19.21
CA LYS A 82 11.58 2.96 -18.75
C LYS A 82 10.14 2.45 -18.58
N SER A 83 9.81 1.31 -19.16
CA SER A 83 8.46 0.72 -19.07
C SER A 83 8.29 -0.24 -17.88
N VAL A 84 9.35 -0.49 -17.11
CA VAL A 84 9.32 -1.38 -15.95
C VAL A 84 8.85 -0.63 -14.72
N THR A 85 7.98 -1.26 -13.93
CA THR A 85 7.59 -0.82 -12.60
C THR A 85 7.99 -1.87 -11.57
N TYR A 86 8.14 -1.46 -10.32
CA TYR A 86 8.62 -2.31 -9.23
C TYR A 86 7.64 -2.30 -8.08
N ASP A 87 7.17 -3.49 -7.71
CA ASP A 87 6.33 -3.69 -6.53
C ASP A 87 7.22 -3.91 -5.31
N VAL A 88 7.10 -3.06 -4.29
CA VAL A 88 7.88 -3.16 -3.05
C VAL A 88 6.93 -3.17 -1.87
N VAL A 89 7.12 -4.13 -0.95
CA VAL A 89 6.32 -4.24 0.27
C VAL A 89 7.18 -3.84 1.48
N PHE A 90 6.66 -2.90 2.26
CA PHE A 90 7.21 -2.49 3.54
C PHE A 90 6.27 -2.96 4.65
N GLU A 91 6.78 -3.72 5.61
CA GLU A 91 5.98 -4.25 6.72
C GLU A 91 6.59 -3.91 8.07
N ALA A 92 5.75 -3.54 9.03
CA ALA A 92 6.14 -3.33 10.41
C ALA A 92 4.93 -3.54 11.36
N ASN A 93 5.03 -4.47 12.29
CA ASN A 93 4.06 -4.66 13.38
C ASN A 93 2.59 -4.76 12.92
N GLY A 94 2.28 -5.59 11.93
CA GLY A 94 0.94 -5.77 11.37
C GLY A 94 0.47 -4.65 10.44
N ASN A 95 1.31 -3.65 10.17
CA ASN A 95 1.06 -2.60 9.20
C ASN A 95 1.87 -2.85 7.94
N TYR A 96 1.36 -2.45 6.78
CA TYR A 96 2.11 -2.58 5.53
C TYR A 96 1.84 -1.44 4.56
N ILE A 97 2.80 -1.24 3.66
CA ILE A 97 2.69 -0.42 2.44
C ILE A 97 3.11 -1.29 1.27
N LYS A 98 2.24 -1.47 0.29
CA LYS A 98 2.56 -2.03 -1.02
C LYS A 98 2.69 -0.86 -1.97
N ALA A 99 3.92 -0.54 -2.37
CA ALA A 99 4.21 0.60 -3.23
C ALA A 99 4.67 0.15 -4.61
N VAL A 100 4.18 0.82 -5.64
CA VAL A 100 4.63 0.64 -7.02
C VAL A 100 5.52 1.82 -7.38
N TYR A 101 6.76 1.54 -7.73
CA TYR A 101 7.73 2.53 -8.18
C TYR A 101 7.88 2.49 -9.69
N ASP A 102 8.07 3.64 -10.31
CA ASP A 102 8.51 3.72 -11.69
C ASP A 102 10.04 3.53 -11.80
N HIS A 103 10.55 3.54 -13.04
CA HIS A 103 11.99 3.42 -13.32
C HIS A 103 12.83 4.58 -12.74
N ASN A 104 12.24 5.72 -12.39
CA ASN A 104 12.93 6.84 -11.76
C ASN A 104 12.97 6.71 -10.23
N GLY A 105 12.31 5.70 -9.66
CA GLY A 105 12.16 5.51 -8.23
C GLY A 105 11.12 6.42 -7.61
N GLU A 106 10.14 6.90 -8.41
CA GLU A 106 8.98 7.62 -7.90
C GLU A 106 7.85 6.65 -7.61
N ILE A 107 7.18 6.83 -6.45
CA ILE A 107 5.98 6.07 -6.10
C ILE A 107 4.83 6.60 -6.96
N ILE A 108 4.32 5.74 -7.86
CA ILE A 108 3.18 6.06 -8.73
C ILE A 108 1.86 5.60 -8.13
N LYS A 109 1.90 4.59 -7.25
CA LYS A 109 0.73 4.03 -6.57
C LYS A 109 1.14 3.38 -5.26
N SER A 110 0.28 3.42 -4.23
CA SER A 110 0.42 2.57 -3.05
C SER A 110 -0.92 2.11 -2.49
N GLU A 111 -0.89 0.95 -1.84
CA GLU A 111 -1.94 0.44 -0.96
C GLU A 111 -1.33 0.27 0.42
N GLU A 112 -1.92 0.92 1.42
CA GLU A 112 -1.44 0.91 2.79
C GLU A 112 -2.50 0.36 3.73
N TYR A 113 -2.08 -0.36 4.76
CA TYR A 113 -2.95 -0.87 5.81
C TYR A 113 -2.32 -0.62 7.19
N TYR A 114 -3.13 -0.08 8.09
CA TYR A 114 -2.71 0.26 9.44
C TYR A 114 -3.73 -0.17 10.47
N GLU A 115 -3.26 -0.86 11.50
CA GLU A 115 -4.07 -1.29 12.65
C GLU A 115 -3.99 -0.27 13.79
N ASP A 116 -5.01 -0.29 14.66
CA ASP A 116 -5.12 0.53 15.86
C ASP A 116 -4.86 2.02 15.61
N VAL A 117 -5.47 2.53 14.54
CA VAL A 117 -5.35 3.94 14.15
C VAL A 117 -6.28 4.82 14.98
N ARG A 118 -5.84 6.05 15.27
CA ARG A 118 -6.72 7.05 15.83
C ARG A 118 -7.74 7.48 14.77
N ILE A 119 -9.01 7.37 15.12
CA ILE A 119 -10.10 7.80 14.23
C ILE A 119 -10.17 9.33 14.24
N PRO A 120 -10.35 10.00 13.08
CA PRO A 120 -10.55 11.44 13.00
C PRO A 120 -11.68 11.93 13.92
N TYR A 121 -11.52 13.11 14.52
CA TYR A 121 -12.46 13.65 15.47
C TYR A 121 -13.89 13.76 14.91
N ASP A 122 -14.02 14.27 13.69
CA ASP A 122 -15.33 14.45 13.05
C ASP A 122 -16.04 13.13 12.85
N LEU A 123 -15.32 12.10 12.40
CA LEU A 123 -15.86 10.74 12.25
C LEU A 123 -16.23 10.12 13.61
N THR A 124 -15.39 10.30 14.63
CA THR A 124 -15.68 9.85 15.98
C THR A 124 -16.94 10.51 16.55
N SER A 125 -17.06 11.84 16.35
CA SER A 125 -18.20 12.63 16.82
C SER A 125 -19.50 12.21 16.13
N GLN A 126 -19.45 11.98 14.81
CA GLN A 126 -20.60 11.47 14.05
C GLN A 126 -21.02 10.09 14.54
N LEU A 127 -20.08 9.15 14.66
CA LEU A 127 -20.39 7.79 15.11
C LEU A 127 -20.93 7.74 16.53
N ALA A 128 -20.48 8.63 17.43
CA ALA A 128 -21.03 8.72 18.78
C ALA A 128 -22.49 9.17 18.78
N LYS A 129 -22.90 10.03 17.86
CA LYS A 129 -24.31 10.43 17.65
C LYS A 129 -25.15 9.32 17.03
N ASP A 130 -24.61 8.64 16.01
CA ASP A 130 -25.31 7.59 15.26
C ASP A 130 -25.50 6.30 16.09
N TYR A 131 -24.58 6.04 17.04
CA TYR A 131 -24.54 4.82 17.86
C TYR A 131 -24.44 5.14 19.37
N PRO A 132 -25.48 5.71 19.98
CA PRO A 132 -25.44 6.07 21.40
C PRO A 132 -25.29 4.83 22.30
N GLY A 133 -24.34 4.92 23.24
CA GLY A 133 -24.01 3.85 24.17
C GLY A 133 -23.18 2.70 23.58
N TRP A 134 -22.62 2.86 22.38
CA TRP A 134 -21.59 1.99 21.82
C TRP A 134 -20.20 2.56 22.11
N SER A 135 -19.25 1.69 22.36
CA SER A 135 -17.83 2.06 22.54
C SER A 135 -17.00 1.65 21.34
N PHE A 136 -15.96 2.42 21.04
CA PHE A 136 -14.95 2.07 20.03
C PHE A 136 -14.06 0.95 20.59
N ASN A 137 -13.87 -0.13 19.83
CA ASN A 137 -13.08 -1.28 20.25
C ASN A 137 -11.82 -1.47 19.43
N LYS A 138 -11.94 -1.51 18.12
CA LYS A 138 -10.84 -1.64 17.18
C LYS A 138 -11.04 -0.70 16.01
N SER A 139 -9.94 -0.26 15.43
CA SER A 139 -9.95 0.56 14.21
C SER A 139 -8.80 0.17 13.30
N ASN A 140 -9.03 0.21 12.01
CA ASN A 140 -7.96 0.18 11.01
C ASN A 140 -8.21 1.24 9.94
N CYS A 141 -7.17 1.59 9.22
CA CYS A 141 -7.23 2.50 8.09
C CYS A 141 -6.55 1.87 6.89
N LYS A 142 -7.23 1.90 5.75
CA LYS A 142 -6.62 1.67 4.44
C LYS A 142 -6.42 3.00 3.76
N ILE A 143 -5.24 3.19 3.16
CA ILE A 143 -4.94 4.37 2.35
C ILE A 143 -4.59 3.87 0.95
N PHE A 144 -5.23 4.46 -0.02
CA PHE A 144 -4.89 4.26 -1.43
C PHE A 144 -4.34 5.57 -1.97
N TYR A 145 -3.11 5.54 -2.46
CA TYR A 145 -2.45 6.65 -3.14
C TYR A 145 -2.28 6.34 -4.62
N SER A 146 -2.51 7.32 -5.45
CA SER A 146 -2.13 7.36 -6.86
C SER A 146 -1.53 8.73 -7.17
N LYS A 147 -0.49 8.78 -8.01
CA LYS A 147 0.12 10.04 -8.43
C LYS A 147 -0.86 10.96 -9.17
N GLU A 148 -1.90 10.38 -9.78
CA GLU A 148 -2.88 11.08 -10.60
C GLU A 148 -4.15 11.50 -9.83
N GLU A 149 -4.39 10.95 -8.63
CA GLU A 149 -5.59 11.18 -7.85
C GLU A 149 -5.27 11.57 -6.41
N ALA A 150 -6.22 12.24 -5.75
CA ALA A 150 -6.13 12.48 -4.31
C ALA A 150 -6.15 11.14 -3.54
N SER A 151 -5.36 11.05 -2.46
CA SER A 151 -5.34 9.88 -1.59
C SER A 151 -6.73 9.59 -1.01
N LYS A 152 -7.12 8.30 -1.04
CA LYS A 152 -8.40 7.82 -0.50
C LYS A 152 -8.16 7.11 0.83
N PHE A 153 -8.87 7.52 1.87
CA PHE A 153 -8.79 6.96 3.21
C PHE A 153 -10.07 6.19 3.51
N THR A 154 -9.93 4.97 4.00
CA THR A 154 -11.06 4.11 4.40
C THR A 154 -10.81 3.59 5.80
N TYR A 155 -11.65 4.01 6.74
CA TYR A 155 -11.62 3.56 8.12
C TYR A 155 -12.58 2.40 8.32
N THR A 156 -12.11 1.33 8.94
CA THR A 156 -12.95 0.23 9.42
C THR A 156 -12.88 0.21 10.94
N ILE A 157 -14.05 0.30 11.57
CA ILE A 157 -14.19 0.52 13.00
C ILE A 157 -15.12 -0.55 13.58
N VAL A 158 -14.67 -1.20 14.64
CA VAL A 158 -15.49 -2.13 15.40
C VAL A 158 -16.06 -1.41 16.62
N LEU A 159 -17.37 -1.30 16.68
CA LEU A 159 -18.11 -0.80 17.84
C LEU A 159 -18.59 -1.97 18.71
N LYS A 160 -18.62 -1.78 20.04
CA LYS A 160 -19.15 -2.75 21.01
C LYS A 160 -20.19 -2.13 21.95
N LYS A 161 -21.23 -2.93 22.27
CA LYS A 161 -22.23 -2.63 23.30
C LYS A 161 -22.58 -3.92 24.01
N GLY A 162 -22.06 -4.13 25.22
CA GLY A 162 -22.15 -5.41 25.94
C GLY A 162 -21.54 -6.54 25.06
N ASN A 163 -22.29 -7.60 24.81
CA ASN A 163 -21.86 -8.73 23.98
C ASN A 163 -22.09 -8.52 22.47
N LYS A 164 -22.61 -7.37 22.05
CA LYS A 164 -22.86 -7.06 20.64
C LYS A 164 -21.67 -6.33 20.04
N SER A 165 -21.35 -6.65 18.80
CA SER A 165 -20.36 -5.92 18.01
C SER A 165 -20.93 -5.48 16.67
N LYS A 166 -20.45 -4.38 16.14
CA LYS A 166 -20.85 -3.82 14.84
C LYS A 166 -19.62 -3.32 14.10
N LEU A 167 -19.51 -3.70 12.83
CA LEU A 167 -18.46 -3.23 11.91
C LEU A 167 -19.01 -2.06 11.12
N ILE A 168 -18.25 -0.97 11.08
CA ILE A 168 -18.55 0.25 10.33
C ILE A 168 -17.37 0.53 9.39
N THR A 169 -17.67 0.83 8.13
CA THR A 169 -16.67 1.29 7.14
C THR A 169 -17.05 2.70 6.68
N ARG A 170 -16.09 3.59 6.64
CA ARG A 170 -16.24 5.00 6.24
C ARG A 170 -15.02 5.43 5.43
#